data_847ef9955bf96ab388be997f0fb0e641
#
_entry.id   847ef9955bf96ab388be997f0fb0e641
#
_cell.length_a   1.000
_cell.length_b   1.000
_cell.length_c   1.000
_cell.angle_alpha   90.00
_cell.angle_beta   90.00
_cell.angle_gamma   90.00
#
_symmetry.space_group_name_H-M   'P 1'
#
loop_
_entity.id
_entity.type
_entity.pdbx_description
1 polymer ?
#
loop_
_entity_poly.entity_id
_entity_poly.type
_entity_poly.pdbx_seq_one_letter_code
_entity_poly.pdbx_strand_id
1 'polypeptide(L)'
;LMNQLIESGNVYKQKFSADPRPLDPNVPSSFLQDFVFKNFMYSKQDDYEKQLTQLGIMEKDAYTCTCYMDEVGNTPAMGEVLSWSESSAVVYANSVLGARCNRNSGIIDLMGSVVGYVPRFGLLTDEGRKATWIVKIETTKKPEAQLLGSAIGMKVMADVPYIVGLDKWLGGELDDAAKTYLKDFGAATASNGAVGLYHVENITPEAVKYGKDLIAEDAKVYVVDDAELQRVYESYPVIWKKKDAKPKLCFMGCPHMSLQQLIDWTEKVSQSLKEAGRARVCIPTVFLSLIHI
;
A
#
# COMPACT_ATOMS: atom_id res chain seq x y z
N LEU A 1 2.03 -23.73 15.27
CA LEU A 1 2.00 -23.83 13.81
C LEU A 1 3.38 -23.55 13.21
N MET A 2 4.00 -22.37 13.45
CA MET A 2 5.33 -22.02 12.90
C MET A 2 6.39 -23.06 13.27
N ASN A 3 6.49 -23.43 14.56
CA ASN A 3 7.43 -24.46 15.00
C ASN A 3 7.17 -25.83 14.32
N GLN A 4 5.92 -26.22 14.16
CA GLN A 4 5.57 -27.47 13.45
C GLN A 4 5.99 -27.46 11.98
N LEU A 5 5.88 -26.31 11.30
CA LEU A 5 6.39 -26.14 9.94
C LEU A 5 7.92 -26.29 9.89
N ILE A 6 8.61 -25.62 10.80
CA ILE A 6 10.07 -25.66 10.90
C ILE A 6 10.54 -27.11 11.19
N GLU A 7 9.92 -27.78 12.17
CA GLU A 7 10.23 -29.16 12.56
C GLU A 7 9.95 -30.16 11.43
N SER A 8 8.96 -29.90 10.58
CA SER A 8 8.63 -30.75 9.44
C SER A 8 9.69 -30.76 8.34
N GLY A 9 10.57 -29.76 8.32
CA GLY A 9 11.57 -29.58 7.25
C GLY A 9 11.00 -29.20 5.88
N ASN A 10 9.67 -29.03 5.78
CA ASN A 10 8.97 -28.67 4.56
C ASN A 10 8.96 -27.14 4.37
N VAL A 11 10.13 -26.56 4.27
CA VAL A 11 10.26 -25.12 4.08
C VAL A 11 10.46 -24.82 2.60
N TYR A 12 9.72 -23.87 2.06
CA TYR A 12 9.89 -23.45 0.69
C TYR A 12 11.23 -22.73 0.51
N LYS A 13 11.94 -23.03 -0.56
CA LYS A 13 13.29 -22.50 -0.79
C LYS A 13 13.31 -21.06 -1.32
N GLN A 14 12.16 -20.55 -1.78
CA GLN A 14 12.08 -19.20 -2.31
C GLN A 14 11.99 -18.21 -1.15
N LYS A 15 12.83 -17.19 -1.18
CA LYS A 15 12.82 -16.14 -0.17
C LYS A 15 11.55 -15.30 -0.24
N PHE A 16 11.09 -14.82 0.90
CA PHE A 16 9.90 -13.97 1.02
C PHE A 16 10.18 -12.77 1.92
N SER A 17 9.34 -11.74 1.83
CA SER A 17 9.32 -10.58 2.72
C SER A 17 8.15 -10.68 3.72
N ALA A 18 8.15 -9.85 4.74
CA ALA A 18 7.08 -9.74 5.73
C ALA A 18 6.69 -8.26 5.95
N ASP A 19 5.56 -8.06 6.59
CA ASP A 19 5.10 -6.72 6.99
C ASP A 19 6.09 -6.05 7.97
N PRO A 20 6.04 -4.71 8.10
CA PRO A 20 6.92 -3.96 8.99
C PRO A 20 6.89 -4.49 10.42
N ARG A 21 8.04 -4.50 11.04
CA ARG A 21 8.19 -4.88 12.46
C ARG A 21 7.50 -3.86 13.37
N PRO A 22 6.83 -4.30 14.44
CA PRO A 22 6.28 -3.38 15.45
C PRO A 22 7.36 -2.55 16.14
N LEU A 23 8.56 -3.13 16.35
CA LEU A 23 9.73 -2.45 16.88
C LEU A 23 10.84 -2.50 15.83
N ASP A 24 11.22 -1.35 15.30
CA ASP A 24 12.40 -1.24 14.45
C ASP A 24 13.64 -1.00 15.32
N PRO A 25 14.65 -1.89 15.29
CA PRO A 25 15.85 -1.74 16.08
C PRO A 25 16.70 -0.52 15.68
N ASN A 26 16.48 0.05 14.49
CA ASN A 26 17.19 1.24 14.02
C ASN A 26 16.53 2.55 14.48
N VAL A 27 15.32 2.50 15.04
CA VAL A 27 14.62 3.69 15.54
C VAL A 27 14.91 3.86 17.03
N PRO A 28 15.56 4.96 17.43
CA PRO A 28 15.86 5.21 18.85
C PRO A 28 14.56 5.42 19.65
N SER A 29 14.46 4.76 20.77
CA SER A 29 13.38 4.88 21.73
C SER A 29 13.88 5.24 23.12
N SER A 30 13.01 5.78 23.98
CA SER A 30 13.38 6.03 25.36
C SER A 30 13.48 4.72 26.17
N PHE A 31 14.29 4.71 27.23
CA PHE A 31 14.44 3.53 28.11
C PHE A 31 13.09 2.98 28.59
N LEU A 32 12.15 3.85 28.96
CA LEU A 32 10.83 3.44 29.44
C LEU A 32 9.98 2.82 28.32
N GLN A 33 10.05 3.38 27.11
CA GLN A 33 9.36 2.81 25.93
C GLN A 33 9.92 1.44 25.59
N ASP A 34 11.24 1.31 25.54
CA ASP A 34 11.93 0.03 25.30
C ASP A 34 11.52 -1.03 26.32
N PHE A 35 11.50 -0.66 27.58
CA PHE A 35 11.13 -1.59 28.65
C PHE A 35 9.69 -2.10 28.48
N VAL A 36 8.74 -1.20 28.24
CA VAL A 36 7.33 -1.56 28.07
C VAL A 36 7.11 -2.36 26.79
N PHE A 37 7.69 -1.90 25.68
CA PHE A 37 7.46 -2.54 24.39
C PHE A 37 8.12 -3.91 24.30
N LYS A 38 9.38 -4.04 24.66
CA LYS A 38 10.13 -5.30 24.57
C LYS A 38 9.67 -6.36 25.56
N ASN A 39 9.24 -5.95 26.76
CA ASN A 39 8.89 -6.93 27.80
C ASN A 39 7.38 -7.26 27.85
N PHE A 40 6.51 -6.36 27.40
CA PHE A 40 5.05 -6.55 27.55
C PHE A 40 4.32 -6.57 26.21
N MET A 41 4.48 -5.54 25.38
CA MET A 41 3.66 -5.42 24.16
C MET A 41 4.14 -6.31 23.02
N TYR A 42 5.43 -6.35 22.79
CA TYR A 42 6.05 -7.05 21.65
C TYR A 42 7.12 -8.05 22.08
N SER A 43 6.96 -8.64 23.27
CA SER A 43 7.95 -9.56 23.86
C SER A 43 8.22 -10.82 23.03
N LYS A 44 7.41 -11.11 22.02
CA LYS A 44 7.56 -12.25 21.11
C LYS A 44 8.15 -11.91 19.74
N GLN A 45 8.51 -10.64 19.51
CA GLN A 45 9.02 -10.24 18.21
C GLN A 45 10.31 -10.99 17.83
N ASP A 46 11.28 -11.07 18.75
CA ASP A 46 12.56 -11.77 18.51
C ASP A 46 12.34 -13.26 18.20
N ASP A 47 11.42 -13.93 18.92
CA ASP A 47 11.11 -15.34 18.67
C ASP A 47 10.45 -15.50 17.29
N TYR A 48 9.58 -14.59 16.93
CA TYR A 48 8.89 -14.59 15.63
C TYR A 48 9.88 -14.34 14.48
N GLU A 49 10.80 -13.39 14.62
CA GLU A 49 11.83 -13.11 13.61
C GLU A 49 12.78 -14.30 13.40
N LYS A 50 13.15 -15.01 14.48
CA LYS A 50 13.93 -16.26 14.38
C LYS A 50 13.18 -17.34 13.61
N GLN A 51 11.87 -17.49 13.85
CA GLN A 51 11.04 -18.44 13.12
C GLN A 51 10.94 -18.08 11.63
N LEU A 52 10.73 -16.79 11.29
CA LEU A 52 10.71 -16.33 9.90
C LEU A 52 12.06 -16.56 9.20
N THR A 53 13.17 -16.35 9.91
CA THR A 53 14.52 -16.65 9.40
C THR A 53 14.68 -18.14 9.06
N GLN A 54 14.20 -19.03 9.92
CA GLN A 54 14.24 -20.47 9.68
C GLN A 54 13.31 -20.91 8.54
N LEU A 55 12.22 -20.16 8.30
CA LEU A 55 11.30 -20.40 7.18
C LEU A 55 11.78 -19.82 5.84
N GLY A 56 12.82 -18.98 5.83
CA GLY A 56 13.45 -18.49 4.60
C GLY A 56 13.14 -17.05 4.23
N ILE A 57 12.84 -16.19 5.21
CA ILE A 57 12.71 -14.75 4.95
C ILE A 57 13.98 -14.16 4.32
N MET A 58 13.83 -13.11 3.51
CA MET A 58 14.95 -12.39 2.92
C MET A 58 15.89 -11.83 4.02
N GLU A 59 17.18 -11.74 3.72
CA GLU A 59 18.19 -11.29 4.69
C GLU A 59 18.19 -9.77 4.87
N LYS A 60 17.87 -9.04 3.81
CA LYS A 60 17.91 -7.58 3.77
C LYS A 60 16.55 -7.02 3.32
N ASP A 61 16.17 -5.90 3.90
CA ASP A 61 14.97 -5.12 3.55
C ASP A 61 13.66 -5.94 3.53
N ALA A 62 13.63 -7.03 4.31
CA ALA A 62 12.56 -7.99 4.31
C ALA A 62 11.27 -7.49 4.98
N TYR A 63 11.36 -6.53 5.88
CA TYR A 63 10.22 -6.07 6.70
C TYR A 63 9.65 -4.76 6.19
N THR A 64 8.74 -4.85 5.24
CA THR A 64 8.17 -3.67 4.57
C THR A 64 6.79 -3.91 4.00
N CYS A 65 5.94 -2.88 4.01
CA CYS A 65 4.66 -2.87 3.30
C CYS A 65 4.82 -2.53 1.80
N THR A 66 6.02 -2.15 1.35
CA THR A 66 6.32 -1.81 -0.05
C THR A 66 7.32 -2.79 -0.66
N CYS A 67 7.08 -4.09 -0.44
CA CYS A 67 7.98 -5.18 -0.88
C CYS A 67 8.21 -5.24 -2.40
N TYR A 68 7.40 -4.56 -3.18
CA TYR A 68 7.47 -4.43 -4.63
C TYR A 68 8.47 -3.36 -5.12
N MET A 69 9.10 -2.60 -4.22
CA MET A 69 10.10 -1.61 -4.61
C MET A 69 11.38 -2.30 -5.08
N ASP A 70 12.03 -1.71 -6.07
CA ASP A 70 13.25 -2.29 -6.68
C ASP A 70 14.38 -2.49 -5.67
N GLU A 71 14.47 -1.63 -4.66
CA GLU A 71 15.47 -1.71 -3.58
C GLU A 71 15.29 -2.98 -2.72
N VAL A 72 14.07 -3.53 -2.65
CA VAL A 72 13.79 -4.77 -1.92
C VAL A 72 14.19 -6.00 -2.74
N GLY A 73 14.14 -5.89 -4.07
CA GLY A 73 14.45 -7.00 -4.97
C GLY A 73 13.36 -8.07 -5.03
N ASN A 74 12.11 -7.72 -4.72
CA ASN A 74 10.95 -8.62 -4.76
C ASN A 74 9.85 -8.07 -5.70
N THR A 75 10.23 -7.35 -6.74
CA THR A 75 9.32 -6.77 -7.73
C THR A 75 8.84 -7.87 -8.69
N PRO A 76 7.52 -8.17 -8.76
CA PRO A 76 7.01 -9.23 -9.62
C PRO A 76 6.86 -8.76 -11.08
N ALA A 77 6.93 -9.72 -11.99
CA ALA A 77 6.62 -9.51 -13.39
C ALA A 77 5.10 -9.51 -13.65
N MET A 78 4.68 -8.92 -14.77
CA MET A 78 3.29 -8.99 -15.23
C MET A 78 2.83 -10.44 -15.40
N GLY A 79 1.69 -10.79 -14.81
CA GLY A 79 1.11 -12.14 -14.84
C GLY A 79 1.70 -13.13 -13.83
N GLU A 80 2.74 -12.74 -13.09
CA GLU A 80 3.31 -13.57 -12.03
C GLU A 80 2.31 -13.76 -10.89
N VAL A 81 2.23 -15.00 -10.37
CA VAL A 81 1.30 -15.36 -9.29
C VAL A 81 1.98 -15.19 -7.95
N LEU A 82 1.33 -14.44 -7.05
CA LEU A 82 1.87 -14.08 -5.75
C LEU A 82 1.00 -14.61 -4.61
N SER A 83 1.64 -14.82 -3.47
CA SER A 83 1.00 -15.13 -2.18
C SER A 83 1.32 -14.01 -1.18
N TRP A 84 0.74 -12.83 -1.40
CA TRP A 84 0.95 -11.64 -0.58
C TRP A 84 -0.31 -11.28 0.18
N SER A 85 -0.18 -10.75 1.39
CA SER A 85 -1.29 -10.40 2.28
C SER A 85 -1.39 -8.92 2.62
N GLU A 86 -0.29 -8.15 2.48
CA GLU A 86 -0.32 -6.72 2.76
C GLU A 86 -1.19 -5.99 1.71
N SER A 87 -2.18 -5.25 2.18
CA SER A 87 -3.26 -4.74 1.34
C SER A 87 -2.78 -3.73 0.28
N SER A 88 -1.87 -2.83 0.64
CA SER A 88 -1.34 -1.84 -0.31
C SER A 88 -0.38 -2.48 -1.31
N ALA A 89 0.37 -3.50 -0.90
CA ALA A 89 1.25 -4.26 -1.79
C ALA A 89 0.45 -5.10 -2.79
N VAL A 90 -0.61 -5.77 -2.33
CA VAL A 90 -1.50 -6.55 -3.21
C VAL A 90 -2.13 -5.69 -4.29
N VAL A 91 -2.72 -4.56 -3.92
CA VAL A 91 -3.37 -3.67 -4.88
C VAL A 91 -2.37 -3.05 -5.86
N TYR A 92 -1.17 -2.71 -5.40
CA TYR A 92 -0.11 -2.19 -6.27
C TYR A 92 0.39 -3.25 -7.25
N ALA A 93 0.69 -4.45 -6.76
CA ALA A 93 1.15 -5.56 -7.59
C ALA A 93 0.13 -5.94 -8.67
N ASN A 94 -1.15 -6.03 -8.30
CA ASN A 94 -2.22 -6.32 -9.25
C ASN A 94 -2.41 -5.22 -10.29
N SER A 95 -2.45 -3.96 -9.86
CA SER A 95 -2.88 -2.83 -10.69
C SER A 95 -1.74 -2.19 -11.45
N VAL A 96 -0.63 -1.90 -10.77
CA VAL A 96 0.49 -1.14 -11.33
C VAL A 96 1.51 -2.04 -12.02
N LEU A 97 1.74 -3.26 -11.49
CA LEU A 97 2.68 -4.21 -12.07
C LEU A 97 2.00 -5.27 -12.94
N GLY A 98 0.68 -5.42 -12.82
CA GLY A 98 -0.07 -6.43 -13.58
C GLY A 98 0.20 -7.88 -13.11
N ALA A 99 0.73 -8.05 -11.91
CA ALA A 99 0.86 -9.37 -11.28
C ALA A 99 -0.50 -9.89 -10.82
N ARG A 100 -0.56 -11.13 -10.30
CA ARG A 100 -1.80 -11.79 -9.90
C ARG A 100 -1.73 -12.23 -8.44
N CYS A 101 -2.47 -11.57 -7.59
CA CYS A 101 -2.52 -11.83 -6.15
C CYS A 101 -3.95 -11.69 -5.63
N ASN A 102 -4.41 -12.66 -4.84
CA ASN A 102 -5.61 -12.48 -4.06
C ASN A 102 -5.28 -11.72 -2.78
N ARG A 103 -6.29 -11.06 -2.23
CA ARG A 103 -6.22 -10.43 -0.93
C ARG A 103 -6.70 -11.41 0.14
N ASN A 104 -5.80 -12.29 0.59
CA ASN A 104 -6.10 -13.31 1.60
C ASN A 104 -5.74 -12.82 3.01
N SER A 105 -5.62 -13.74 3.96
CA SER A 105 -5.07 -13.47 5.29
C SER A 105 -3.58 -13.80 5.35
N GLY A 106 -2.83 -13.15 6.25
CA GLY A 106 -1.39 -13.39 6.39
C GLY A 106 -1.01 -14.84 6.65
N ILE A 107 -1.85 -15.61 7.34
CA ILE A 107 -1.61 -17.05 7.55
C ILE A 107 -1.75 -17.85 6.26
N ILE A 108 -2.76 -17.56 5.45
CA ILE A 108 -2.98 -18.26 4.17
C ILE A 108 -1.83 -17.99 3.22
N ASP A 109 -1.40 -16.73 3.12
CA ASP A 109 -0.33 -16.34 2.22
C ASP A 109 1.04 -16.80 2.70
N LEU A 110 1.28 -16.88 4.02
CA LEU A 110 2.45 -17.55 4.57
C LEU A 110 2.47 -19.04 4.18
N MET A 111 1.32 -19.74 4.29
CA MET A 111 1.23 -21.14 3.86
C MET A 111 1.49 -21.26 2.37
N GLY A 112 0.93 -20.39 1.54
CA GLY A 112 1.18 -20.32 0.11
C GLY A 112 2.68 -20.14 -0.20
N SER A 113 3.34 -19.26 0.52
CA SER A 113 4.79 -19.03 0.39
C SER A 113 5.63 -20.24 0.80
N VAL A 114 5.22 -20.97 1.84
CA VAL A 114 5.91 -22.19 2.30
C VAL A 114 5.70 -23.37 1.35
N VAL A 115 4.47 -23.62 0.86
CA VAL A 115 4.17 -24.75 -0.04
C VAL A 115 4.45 -24.45 -1.51
N GLY A 116 4.60 -23.18 -1.91
CA GLY A 116 4.82 -22.76 -3.28
C GLY A 116 3.58 -22.83 -4.19
N TYR A 117 2.37 -22.90 -3.62
CA TYR A 117 1.11 -22.97 -4.35
C TYR A 117 0.03 -22.13 -3.70
N VAL A 118 -0.82 -21.55 -4.54
CA VAL A 118 -2.03 -20.81 -4.10
C VAL A 118 -3.25 -21.34 -4.85
N PRO A 119 -4.45 -21.32 -4.22
CA PRO A 119 -5.70 -21.72 -4.89
C PRO A 119 -6.03 -20.77 -6.04
N ARG A 120 -6.35 -21.31 -7.23
CA ARG A 120 -6.70 -20.53 -8.42
C ARG A 120 -8.15 -20.06 -8.37
N PHE A 121 -8.41 -18.87 -7.84
CA PHE A 121 -9.72 -18.21 -7.81
C PHE A 121 -9.56 -16.68 -7.75
N GLY A 122 -10.67 -15.93 -7.83
CA GLY A 122 -10.72 -14.49 -7.65
C GLY A 122 -9.75 -13.75 -8.59
N LEU A 123 -8.93 -12.87 -8.05
CA LEU A 123 -7.98 -12.03 -8.81
C LEU A 123 -6.85 -12.80 -9.51
N LEU A 124 -6.73 -14.11 -9.29
CA LEU A 124 -5.83 -14.98 -10.04
C LEU A 124 -6.42 -15.43 -11.38
N THR A 125 -7.69 -15.20 -11.63
CA THR A 125 -8.40 -15.58 -12.86
C THR A 125 -8.75 -14.35 -13.70
N ASP A 126 -8.85 -14.49 -15.01
CA ASP A 126 -9.21 -13.40 -15.91
C ASP A 126 -10.62 -12.88 -15.59
N GLU A 127 -11.55 -13.77 -15.26
CA GLU A 127 -12.92 -13.40 -14.90
C GLU A 127 -12.98 -12.57 -13.61
N GLY A 128 -12.23 -12.96 -12.56
CA GLY A 128 -12.18 -12.24 -11.30
C GLY A 128 -11.47 -10.88 -11.38
N ARG A 129 -10.83 -10.57 -12.51
CA ARG A 129 -10.17 -9.28 -12.77
C ARG A 129 -11.02 -8.31 -13.59
N LYS A 130 -12.22 -8.73 -14.04
CA LYS A 130 -13.13 -7.83 -14.73
C LYS A 130 -13.68 -6.76 -13.81
N ALA A 131 -13.73 -5.55 -14.32
CA ALA A 131 -14.24 -4.40 -13.59
C ALA A 131 -15.78 -4.41 -13.56
N THR A 132 -16.34 -4.38 -12.37
CA THR A 132 -17.79 -4.26 -12.13
C THR A 132 -18.23 -2.83 -11.89
N TRP A 133 -17.29 -1.89 -11.91
CA TRP A 133 -17.54 -0.45 -11.82
C TRP A 133 -16.74 0.31 -12.88
N ILE A 134 -17.40 1.29 -13.51
CA ILE A 134 -16.77 2.35 -14.31
C ILE A 134 -16.75 3.60 -13.45
N VAL A 135 -15.54 4.07 -13.09
CA VAL A 135 -15.36 5.29 -12.30
C VAL A 135 -14.89 6.42 -13.20
N LYS A 136 -15.71 7.46 -13.36
CA LYS A 136 -15.40 8.62 -14.20
C LYS A 136 -14.83 9.74 -13.34
N ILE A 137 -13.62 10.22 -13.67
CA ILE A 137 -12.98 11.34 -12.99
C ILE A 137 -13.29 12.63 -13.74
N GLU A 138 -14.16 13.45 -13.16
CA GLU A 138 -14.65 14.72 -13.73
C GLU A 138 -14.22 15.93 -12.89
N THR A 139 -13.06 15.84 -12.23
CA THR A 139 -12.50 16.91 -11.42
C THR A 139 -11.89 18.03 -12.26
N THR A 140 -11.95 19.27 -11.75
CA THR A 140 -11.35 20.46 -12.40
C THR A 140 -9.85 20.59 -12.14
N LYS A 141 -9.32 19.88 -11.13
CA LYS A 141 -7.91 19.85 -10.74
C LYS A 141 -7.46 18.40 -10.58
N LYS A 142 -6.14 18.17 -10.65
CA LYS A 142 -5.59 16.86 -10.28
C LYS A 142 -6.04 16.51 -8.87
N PRO A 143 -6.81 15.45 -8.68
CA PRO A 143 -7.26 15.07 -7.35
C PRO A 143 -6.09 14.60 -6.50
N GLU A 144 -6.19 14.79 -5.20
CA GLU A 144 -5.23 14.24 -4.25
C GLU A 144 -5.40 12.73 -4.21
N ALA A 145 -4.27 11.98 -4.29
CA ALA A 145 -4.29 10.53 -4.49
C ALA A 145 -5.06 9.76 -3.41
N GLN A 146 -4.82 10.11 -2.15
CA GLN A 146 -5.45 9.41 -1.01
C GLN A 146 -6.93 9.78 -0.87
N LEU A 147 -7.30 11.02 -1.17
CA LEU A 147 -8.70 11.44 -1.12
C LEU A 147 -9.51 10.78 -2.24
N LEU A 148 -8.98 10.73 -3.46
CA LEU A 148 -9.59 10.02 -4.56
C LEU A 148 -9.71 8.52 -4.27
N GLY A 149 -8.65 7.92 -3.74
CA GLY A 149 -8.63 6.52 -3.33
C GLY A 149 -9.67 6.20 -2.26
N SER A 150 -9.85 7.10 -1.29
CA SER A 150 -10.89 6.97 -0.25
C SER A 150 -12.29 7.05 -0.84
N ALA A 151 -12.56 8.01 -1.75
CA ALA A 151 -13.85 8.14 -2.41
C ALA A 151 -14.22 6.86 -3.16
N ILE A 152 -13.29 6.33 -3.94
CA ILE A 152 -13.51 5.10 -4.72
C ILE A 152 -13.61 3.89 -3.79
N GLY A 153 -12.69 3.71 -2.84
CA GLY A 153 -12.70 2.57 -1.92
C GLY A 153 -14.01 2.46 -1.14
N MET A 154 -14.49 3.55 -0.55
CA MET A 154 -15.76 3.58 0.17
C MET A 154 -16.98 3.27 -0.71
N LYS A 155 -16.90 3.56 -2.00
CA LYS A 155 -18.01 3.32 -2.94
C LYS A 155 -18.03 1.91 -3.49
N VAL A 156 -16.88 1.43 -3.98
CA VAL A 156 -16.79 0.15 -4.70
C VAL A 156 -16.53 -1.04 -3.76
N MET A 157 -16.06 -0.77 -2.55
CA MET A 157 -15.75 -1.79 -1.54
C MET A 157 -14.73 -2.81 -2.03
N ALA A 158 -15.10 -4.06 -2.21
CA ALA A 158 -14.24 -5.16 -2.65
C ALA A 158 -14.23 -5.38 -4.18
N ASP A 159 -15.07 -4.64 -4.90
CA ASP A 159 -15.22 -4.76 -6.35
C ASP A 159 -14.01 -4.18 -7.10
N VAL A 160 -13.90 -4.50 -8.38
CA VAL A 160 -12.83 -4.00 -9.25
C VAL A 160 -13.32 -2.77 -10.03
N PRO A 161 -12.73 -1.57 -9.86
CA PRO A 161 -13.06 -0.39 -10.65
C PRO A 161 -12.19 -0.27 -11.91
N TYR A 162 -12.80 0.17 -13.03
CA TYR A 162 -12.13 0.69 -14.22
C TYR A 162 -12.27 2.22 -14.24
N ILE A 163 -11.13 2.91 -14.13
CA ILE A 163 -11.05 4.36 -13.89
C ILE A 163 -10.78 5.07 -15.20
N VAL A 164 -11.67 5.98 -15.58
CA VAL A 164 -11.64 6.77 -16.82
C VAL A 164 -11.38 8.24 -16.51
N GLY A 165 -10.50 8.90 -17.26
CA GLY A 165 -10.22 10.32 -17.16
C GLY A 165 -9.19 10.68 -16.08
N LEU A 166 -8.57 9.72 -15.41
CA LEU A 166 -7.43 9.96 -14.52
C LEU A 166 -6.12 10.11 -15.30
N ASP A 167 -6.02 9.48 -16.47
CA ASP A 167 -4.88 9.53 -17.38
C ASP A 167 -4.49 10.96 -17.80
N LYS A 168 -5.46 11.85 -17.96
CA LYS A 168 -5.22 13.29 -18.27
C LYS A 168 -4.36 13.99 -17.21
N TRP A 169 -4.37 13.50 -15.97
CA TRP A 169 -3.63 14.05 -14.84
C TRP A 169 -2.29 13.35 -14.59
N LEU A 170 -2.12 12.14 -15.14
CA LEU A 170 -0.94 11.29 -14.96
C LEU A 170 -0.01 11.27 -16.19
N GLY A 171 -0.34 12.03 -17.25
CA GLY A 171 0.53 12.16 -18.42
C GLY A 171 0.41 11.05 -19.47
N GLY A 172 -0.51 10.08 -19.30
CA GLY A 172 -0.75 9.01 -20.28
C GLY A 172 0.29 7.88 -20.29
N GLU A 173 1.26 7.90 -19.37
CA GLU A 173 2.30 6.87 -19.24
C GLU A 173 2.48 6.47 -17.77
N LEU A 174 2.96 5.26 -17.55
CA LEU A 174 3.25 4.73 -16.21
C LEU A 174 4.69 5.04 -15.81
N ASP A 175 5.01 6.34 -15.70
CA ASP A 175 6.30 6.84 -15.21
C ASP A 175 6.38 6.76 -13.66
N ASP A 176 7.50 7.16 -13.07
CA ASP A 176 7.72 7.10 -11.62
C ASP A 176 6.79 8.04 -10.85
N ALA A 177 6.38 9.16 -11.43
CA ALA A 177 5.41 10.08 -10.83
C ALA A 177 4.00 9.46 -10.81
N ALA A 178 3.59 8.80 -11.90
CA ALA A 178 2.35 8.04 -11.97
C ALA A 178 2.36 6.86 -11.01
N LYS A 179 3.45 6.08 -10.95
CA LYS A 179 3.62 4.98 -10.00
C LYS A 179 3.49 5.44 -8.55
N THR A 180 4.14 6.56 -8.20
CA THR A 180 4.07 7.15 -6.86
C THR A 180 2.64 7.58 -6.52
N TYR A 181 1.96 8.24 -7.44
CA TYR A 181 0.55 8.62 -7.26
C TYR A 181 -0.34 7.39 -7.08
N LEU A 182 -0.20 6.39 -7.94
CA LEU A 182 -0.99 5.16 -7.92
C LEU A 182 -0.69 4.29 -6.69
N LYS A 183 0.51 4.36 -6.13
CA LYS A 183 0.87 3.72 -4.85
C LYS A 183 0.01 4.27 -3.71
N ASP A 184 -0.03 5.57 -3.55
CA ASP A 184 -0.80 6.22 -2.48
C ASP A 184 -2.32 6.12 -2.71
N PHE A 185 -2.75 6.26 -3.96
CA PHE A 185 -4.13 6.03 -4.39
C PHE A 185 -4.60 4.60 -4.07
N GLY A 186 -3.81 3.59 -4.46
CA GLY A 186 -4.11 2.18 -4.22
C GLY A 186 -4.20 1.83 -2.74
N ALA A 187 -3.27 2.34 -1.93
CA ALA A 187 -3.31 2.15 -0.48
C ALA A 187 -4.60 2.70 0.14
N ALA A 188 -5.06 3.86 -0.32
CA ALA A 188 -6.32 4.45 0.15
C ALA A 188 -7.56 3.68 -0.32
N THR A 189 -7.58 3.15 -1.55
CA THR A 189 -8.69 2.28 -2.02
C THR A 189 -8.78 0.99 -1.21
N ALA A 190 -7.63 0.41 -0.86
CA ALA A 190 -7.55 -0.82 -0.09
C ALA A 190 -7.94 -0.63 1.38
N SER A 191 -7.59 0.50 1.99
CA SER A 191 -7.84 0.79 3.41
C SER A 191 -9.27 1.30 3.67
N ASN A 192 -9.84 2.07 2.78
CA ASN A 192 -11.21 2.62 2.92
C ASN A 192 -12.29 1.73 2.31
N GLY A 193 -11.89 0.74 1.54
CA GLY A 193 -12.75 -0.32 1.02
C GLY A 193 -12.10 -1.68 1.27
N ALA A 194 -12.02 -2.47 0.23
CA ALA A 194 -11.26 -3.72 0.20
C ALA A 194 -10.75 -3.98 -1.22
N VAL A 195 -10.52 -2.92 -1.99
CA VAL A 195 -10.07 -3.01 -3.38
C VAL A 195 -8.73 -3.74 -3.44
N GLY A 196 -8.68 -4.83 -4.18
CA GLY A 196 -7.46 -5.61 -4.41
C GLY A 196 -6.86 -5.40 -5.81
N LEU A 197 -7.62 -4.79 -6.71
CA LEU A 197 -7.24 -4.48 -8.09
C LEU A 197 -8.07 -3.29 -8.59
N TYR A 198 -7.44 -2.39 -9.30
CA TYR A 198 -8.07 -1.35 -10.12
C TYR A 198 -7.40 -1.27 -11.49
N HIS A 199 -8.14 -0.82 -12.48
CA HIS A 199 -7.62 -0.50 -13.81
C HIS A 199 -7.73 1.00 -14.04
N VAL A 200 -6.66 1.63 -14.55
CA VAL A 200 -6.68 3.03 -15.00
C VAL A 200 -6.50 3.06 -16.50
N GLU A 201 -7.51 3.58 -17.20
CA GLU A 201 -7.50 3.70 -18.66
C GLU A 201 -6.20 4.34 -19.16
N ASN A 202 -5.61 3.78 -20.18
CA ASN A 202 -4.36 4.21 -20.81
C ASN A 202 -3.08 4.17 -19.92
N ILE A 203 -3.17 3.77 -18.66
CA ILE A 203 -2.03 3.83 -17.71
C ILE A 203 -1.62 2.44 -17.22
N THR A 204 -2.53 1.70 -16.58
CA THR A 204 -2.17 0.43 -15.95
C THR A 204 -2.00 -0.68 -16.97
N PRO A 205 -1.06 -1.63 -16.77
CA PRO A 205 -0.64 -2.60 -17.80
C PRO A 205 -1.79 -3.39 -18.42
N GLU A 206 -2.74 -3.87 -17.62
CA GLU A 206 -3.88 -4.62 -18.14
C GLU A 206 -4.86 -3.69 -18.87
N ALA A 207 -5.10 -2.46 -18.40
CA ALA A 207 -5.95 -1.50 -19.09
C ALA A 207 -5.38 -1.08 -20.44
N VAL A 208 -4.04 -0.94 -20.55
CA VAL A 208 -3.37 -0.69 -21.82
C VAL A 208 -3.49 -1.88 -22.75
N LYS A 209 -3.35 -3.10 -22.23
CA LYS A 209 -3.34 -4.33 -23.03
C LYS A 209 -4.72 -4.77 -23.51
N TYR A 210 -5.71 -4.69 -22.65
CA TYR A 210 -7.05 -5.26 -22.90
C TYR A 210 -8.15 -4.19 -23.04
N GLY A 211 -7.88 -2.95 -22.64
CA GLY A 211 -8.81 -1.84 -22.76
C GLY A 211 -10.15 -2.12 -22.11
N LYS A 212 -11.23 -1.85 -22.86
CA LYS A 212 -12.61 -1.99 -22.39
C LYS A 212 -13.09 -3.44 -22.27
N ASP A 213 -12.36 -4.42 -22.79
CA ASP A 213 -12.68 -5.84 -22.60
C ASP A 213 -12.58 -6.28 -21.13
N LEU A 214 -11.92 -5.47 -20.30
CA LEU A 214 -11.90 -5.65 -18.86
C LEU A 214 -13.19 -5.25 -18.15
N ILE A 215 -14.12 -4.57 -18.80
CA ILE A 215 -15.34 -4.06 -18.19
C ILE A 215 -16.44 -5.11 -18.34
N ALA A 216 -17.07 -5.48 -17.24
CA ALA A 216 -18.24 -6.37 -17.25
C ALA A 216 -19.44 -5.66 -17.90
N GLU A 217 -20.32 -6.44 -18.55
CA GLU A 217 -21.48 -5.89 -19.28
C GLU A 217 -22.46 -5.12 -18.39
N ASP A 218 -22.57 -5.52 -17.12
CA ASP A 218 -23.43 -4.93 -16.10
C ASP A 218 -22.70 -3.96 -15.15
N ALA A 219 -21.53 -3.46 -15.55
CA ALA A 219 -20.72 -2.57 -14.72
C ALA A 219 -21.49 -1.30 -14.32
N LYS A 220 -21.47 -1.00 -13.03
CA LYS A 220 -22.08 0.19 -12.44
C LYS A 220 -21.25 1.43 -12.75
N VAL A 221 -21.87 2.60 -12.79
CA VAL A 221 -21.16 3.87 -13.02
C VAL A 221 -21.10 4.69 -11.73
N TYR A 222 -19.93 5.24 -11.46
CA TYR A 222 -19.68 6.19 -10.38
C TYR A 222 -18.94 7.39 -10.93
N VAL A 223 -19.43 8.60 -10.68
CA VAL A 223 -18.78 9.86 -11.07
C VAL A 223 -18.13 10.48 -9.86
N VAL A 224 -16.88 10.86 -9.99
CA VAL A 224 -16.10 11.57 -8.96
C VAL A 224 -15.74 12.94 -9.51
N ASP A 225 -16.47 13.94 -9.08
CA ASP A 225 -16.24 15.36 -9.35
C ASP A 225 -15.69 16.09 -8.11
N ASP A 226 -15.48 17.39 -8.21
CA ASP A 226 -14.97 18.21 -7.08
C ASP A 226 -15.94 18.22 -5.89
N ALA A 227 -17.24 18.15 -6.13
CA ALA A 227 -18.25 18.13 -5.06
C ALA A 227 -18.24 16.81 -4.31
N GLU A 228 -18.08 15.70 -5.01
CA GLU A 228 -17.95 14.38 -4.39
C GLU A 228 -16.65 14.27 -3.57
N LEU A 229 -15.53 14.78 -4.07
CA LEU A 229 -14.28 14.84 -3.29
C LEU A 229 -14.44 15.70 -2.04
N GLN A 230 -15.10 16.84 -2.13
CA GLN A 230 -15.38 17.71 -0.97
C GLN A 230 -16.27 17.00 0.05
N ARG A 231 -17.32 16.31 -0.40
CA ARG A 231 -18.19 15.49 0.46
C ARG A 231 -17.40 14.42 1.21
N VAL A 232 -16.50 13.73 0.52
CA VAL A 232 -15.64 12.70 1.14
C VAL A 232 -14.70 13.33 2.16
N TYR A 233 -14.05 14.44 1.81
CA TYR A 233 -13.17 15.16 2.74
C TYR A 233 -13.90 15.59 4.03
N GLU A 234 -15.10 16.10 3.91
CA GLU A 234 -15.92 16.53 5.06
C GLU A 234 -16.46 15.35 5.88
N SER A 235 -16.53 14.15 5.31
CA SER A 235 -16.99 12.94 5.99
C SER A 235 -15.97 12.34 6.95
N TYR A 236 -14.70 12.76 6.89
CA TYR A 236 -13.69 12.26 7.82
C TYR A 236 -13.99 12.65 9.27
N PRO A 237 -13.98 11.70 10.20
CA PRO A 237 -14.30 11.99 11.58
C PRO A 237 -13.21 12.83 12.24
N VAL A 238 -13.63 13.87 12.94
CA VAL A 238 -12.75 14.62 13.85
C VAL A 238 -12.66 13.86 15.17
N ILE A 239 -11.56 13.14 15.38
CA ILE A 239 -11.37 12.27 16.55
C ILE A 239 -10.74 12.97 17.76
N TRP A 240 -10.48 14.28 17.68
CA TRP A 240 -9.95 15.04 18.80
C TRP A 240 -10.95 15.09 19.96
N LYS A 241 -10.56 14.58 21.13
CA LYS A 241 -11.38 14.65 22.34
C LYS A 241 -11.62 16.07 22.84
N LYS A 242 -10.72 17.00 22.51
CA LYS A 242 -10.80 18.42 22.83
C LYS A 242 -10.67 19.23 21.55
N LYS A 243 -11.54 20.23 21.35
CA LYS A 243 -11.54 21.09 20.15
C LYS A 243 -10.26 21.91 20.00
N ASP A 244 -9.59 22.24 21.11
CA ASP A 244 -8.35 23.00 21.18
C ASP A 244 -7.09 22.13 21.28
N ALA A 245 -7.21 20.83 21.07
CA ALA A 245 -6.08 19.91 21.11
C ALA A 245 -5.03 20.32 20.08
N LYS A 246 -3.77 20.44 20.53
CA LYS A 246 -2.63 20.72 19.65
C LYS A 246 -1.96 19.42 19.26
N PRO A 247 -1.63 19.22 17.97
CA PRO A 247 -0.88 18.04 17.54
C PRO A 247 0.48 18.00 18.24
N LYS A 248 0.92 16.80 18.63
CA LYS A 248 2.20 16.56 19.31
C LYS A 248 3.19 15.80 18.43
N LEU A 249 2.72 15.18 17.36
CA LEU A 249 3.48 14.41 16.42
C LEU A 249 2.85 14.56 15.04
N CYS A 250 3.68 14.73 14.02
CA CYS A 250 3.32 14.56 12.63
C CYS A 250 3.91 13.21 12.17
N PHE A 251 3.06 12.39 11.54
CA PHE A 251 3.45 11.06 11.11
C PHE A 251 3.05 10.88 9.64
N MET A 252 4.00 10.50 8.78
CA MET A 252 3.80 10.31 7.35
C MET A 252 4.46 9.02 6.89
N GLY A 253 3.81 8.30 5.95
CA GLY A 253 4.41 7.12 5.31
C GLY A 253 3.65 5.82 5.54
N CYS A 254 2.33 5.83 5.37
CA CYS A 254 1.53 4.63 5.21
C CYS A 254 0.85 4.66 3.82
N PRO A 255 1.37 3.88 2.82
CA PRO A 255 2.52 2.95 2.88
C PRO A 255 3.88 3.66 2.98
N HIS A 256 4.97 2.89 3.15
CA HIS A 256 6.33 3.41 3.20
C HIS A 256 6.62 4.31 2.00
N MET A 257 7.30 5.41 2.28
CA MET A 257 7.64 6.42 1.27
C MET A 257 8.78 5.93 0.39
N SER A 258 8.70 6.23 -0.91
CA SER A 258 9.82 6.08 -1.82
C SER A 258 10.92 7.13 -1.54
N LEU A 259 12.12 6.90 -2.06
CA LEU A 259 13.21 7.89 -1.98
C LEU A 259 12.78 9.25 -2.56
N GLN A 260 12.11 9.24 -3.70
CA GLN A 260 11.63 10.49 -4.33
C GLN A 260 10.63 11.22 -3.43
N GLN A 261 9.69 10.50 -2.81
CA GLN A 261 8.76 11.11 -1.86
C GLN A 261 9.47 11.73 -0.64
N LEU A 262 10.52 11.08 -0.12
CA LEU A 262 11.32 11.66 0.95
C LEU A 262 12.03 12.94 0.54
N ILE A 263 12.62 12.96 -0.66
CA ILE A 263 13.27 14.15 -1.23
C ILE A 263 12.24 15.28 -1.36
N ASP A 264 11.12 15.03 -2.03
CA ASP A 264 10.06 16.02 -2.26
C ASP A 264 9.52 16.61 -0.95
N TRP A 265 9.28 15.77 0.05
CA TRP A 265 8.80 16.23 1.36
C TRP A 265 9.86 17.03 2.12
N THR A 266 11.12 16.58 2.06
CA THR A 266 12.24 17.30 2.70
C THR A 266 12.41 18.67 2.10
N GLU A 267 12.34 18.80 0.77
CA GLU A 267 12.41 20.08 0.07
C GLU A 267 11.23 20.98 0.43
N LYS A 268 9.99 20.48 0.41
CA LYS A 268 8.79 21.23 0.77
C LYS A 268 8.83 21.74 2.20
N VAL A 269 9.24 20.89 3.14
CA VAL A 269 9.39 21.26 4.55
C VAL A 269 10.51 22.32 4.70
N SER A 270 11.66 22.14 4.04
CA SER A 270 12.76 23.09 4.06
C SER A 270 12.34 24.46 3.50
N GLN A 271 11.63 24.47 2.39
CA GLN A 271 11.12 25.70 1.78
C GLN A 271 10.12 26.41 2.72
N SER A 272 9.16 25.69 3.26
CA SER A 272 8.18 26.25 4.21
C SER A 272 8.83 26.82 5.48
N LEU A 273 9.89 26.17 5.99
CA LEU A 273 10.66 26.67 7.12
C LEU A 273 11.37 28.00 6.79
N LYS A 274 11.99 28.09 5.60
CA LYS A 274 12.63 29.33 5.14
C LYS A 274 11.62 30.48 5.01
N GLU A 275 10.47 30.20 4.38
CA GLU A 275 9.40 31.21 4.23
C GLU A 275 8.83 31.67 5.57
N ALA A 276 8.75 30.78 6.56
CA ALA A 276 8.30 31.09 7.90
C ALA A 276 9.37 31.71 8.81
N GLY A 277 10.64 31.87 8.32
CA GLY A 277 11.77 32.34 9.11
C GLY A 277 12.13 31.40 10.29
N ARG A 278 11.93 30.09 10.14
CA ARG A 278 12.15 29.09 11.20
C ARG A 278 13.30 28.15 10.85
N ALA A 279 14.05 27.76 11.87
CA ALA A 279 15.15 26.81 11.74
C ALA A 279 14.71 25.33 11.92
N ARG A 280 13.53 25.09 12.43
CA ARG A 280 13.01 23.73 12.73
C ARG A 280 11.49 23.67 12.75
N VAL A 281 10.94 22.49 12.58
CA VAL A 281 9.51 22.20 12.68
C VAL A 281 9.00 22.46 14.12
N CYS A 282 7.71 22.77 14.24
CA CYS A 282 7.08 23.10 15.53
C CYS A 282 6.82 21.86 16.40
N ILE A 283 6.65 20.72 15.76
CA ILE A 283 6.36 19.42 16.41
C ILE A 283 7.25 18.35 15.77
N PRO A 284 7.61 17.30 16.50
CA PRO A 284 8.32 16.16 15.95
C PRO A 284 7.60 15.61 14.72
N THR A 285 8.37 15.31 13.67
CA THR A 285 7.84 14.77 12.42
C THR A 285 8.58 13.48 12.11
N VAL A 286 7.83 12.41 11.83
CA VAL A 286 8.35 11.08 11.51
C VAL A 286 7.93 10.72 10.09
N PHE A 287 8.90 10.30 9.30
CA PHE A 287 8.70 9.73 7.96
C PHE A 287 8.99 8.23 8.02
N LEU A 288 8.08 7.40 7.52
CA LEU A 288 8.31 5.97 7.36
C LEU A 288 8.80 5.66 5.95
N SER A 289 9.95 5.01 5.86
CA SER A 289 10.55 4.60 4.59
C SER A 289 11.42 3.37 4.81
N LEU A 290 11.75 2.67 3.71
CA LEU A 290 12.80 1.64 3.70
C LEU A 290 14.21 2.23 3.83
N ILE A 291 14.35 3.52 3.54
CA ILE A 291 15.64 4.17 3.46
C ILE A 291 15.94 4.79 4.82
N HIS A 292 16.91 4.21 5.50
CA HIS A 292 17.49 4.79 6.70
C HIS A 292 18.51 5.86 6.27
N ILE A 293 18.16 7.12 6.44
CA ILE A 293 19.03 8.26 6.19
C ILE A 293 19.76 8.62 7.49
#